data_1f8f72a0232f97247627c100d8abfbe0
#
_entry.id   1f8f72a0232f97247627c100d8abfbe0
#
_cell.length_a   1.000
_cell.length_b   1.000
_cell.length_c   1.000
_cell.angle_alpha   90.00
_cell.angle_beta   90.00
_cell.angle_gamma   90.00
#
_symmetry.space_group_name_H-M   'P 1'
#
loop_
_entity.id
_entity.type
_entity.pdbx_description
1 polymer ?
#
loop_
_entity_poly.entity_id
_entity_poly.type
_entity_poly.pdbx_seq_one_letter_code
_entity_poly.pdbx_strand_id
1 'polypeptide(L)'
;VFHVLIFKIMVQILVDLVKAIPIFIVLSTLNDIDFPDGILKLVGNLAACMLTIISIYGLGFCLSSLCFIFNRTSSITSLISYFMLYFTGILTPLGGLFGFIGKLFPYYALRNFIISPSYQSVFLIIVYCAVYWSAGTFLFFTLLNIAKKRGSLFHV
;
A
#
# COMPACT_ATOMS: atom_id res chain seq x y z
N VAL A 1 11.64 -19.82 -4.61
CA VAL A 1 11.78 -18.35 -4.68
C VAL A 1 10.49 -17.65 -4.25
N PHE A 2 9.33 -17.99 -4.82
CA PHE A 2 8.04 -17.34 -4.52
C PHE A 2 7.66 -17.42 -3.03
N HIS A 3 7.77 -18.60 -2.39
CA HIS A 3 7.46 -18.77 -0.96
C HIS A 3 8.38 -17.94 -0.06
N VAL A 4 9.67 -17.88 -0.38
CA VAL A 4 10.64 -17.06 0.38
C VAL A 4 10.30 -15.57 0.26
N LEU A 5 9.88 -15.13 -0.91
CA LEU A 5 9.51 -13.73 -1.16
C LEU A 5 8.23 -13.35 -0.40
N ILE A 6 7.20 -14.21 -0.44
CA ILE A 6 5.97 -13.99 0.34
C ILE A 6 6.29 -13.95 1.84
N PHE A 7 7.10 -14.89 2.35
CA PHE A 7 7.48 -14.90 3.75
C PHE A 7 8.19 -13.60 4.15
N LYS A 8 9.11 -13.12 3.32
CA LYS A 8 9.81 -11.85 3.56
C LYS A 8 8.87 -10.65 3.58
N ILE A 9 7.89 -10.61 2.66
CA ILE A 9 6.84 -9.57 2.65
C ILE A 9 6.00 -9.63 3.93
N MET A 10 5.57 -10.82 4.35
CA MET A 10 4.78 -10.99 5.57
C MET A 10 5.52 -10.51 6.82
N VAL A 11 6.80 -10.88 6.95
CA VAL A 11 7.64 -10.40 8.05
C VAL A 11 7.78 -8.88 8.02
N GLN A 12 7.98 -8.29 6.84
CA GLN A 12 8.12 -6.84 6.70
C GLN A 12 6.82 -6.11 7.06
N ILE A 13 5.67 -6.61 6.61
CA ILE A 13 4.35 -6.08 7.00
C ILE A 13 4.22 -6.07 8.53
N LEU A 14 4.60 -7.17 9.18
CA LEU A 14 4.52 -7.30 10.63
C LEU A 14 5.42 -6.29 11.35
N VAL A 15 6.63 -6.09 10.87
CA VAL A 15 7.56 -5.08 11.38
C VAL A 15 7.00 -3.66 11.22
N ASP A 16 6.43 -3.34 10.06
CA ASP A 16 5.88 -2.01 9.80
C ASP A 16 4.60 -1.75 10.61
N LEU A 17 3.79 -2.77 10.86
CA LEU A 17 2.66 -2.69 11.79
C LEU A 17 3.11 -2.38 13.22
N VAL A 18 4.13 -3.07 13.71
CA VAL A 18 4.69 -2.82 15.05
C VAL A 18 5.22 -1.39 15.16
N LYS A 19 5.86 -0.85 14.11
CA LYS A 19 6.33 0.55 14.08
C LYS A 19 5.19 1.56 13.99
N ALA A 20 4.08 1.22 13.36
CA ALA A 20 2.94 2.12 13.22
C ALA A 20 2.17 2.31 14.54
N ILE A 21 2.14 1.31 15.42
CA ILE A 21 1.40 1.36 16.69
C ILE A 21 1.81 2.57 17.57
N PRO A 22 3.08 2.79 17.91
CA PRO A 22 3.48 3.92 18.77
C PRO A 22 3.17 5.28 18.12
N ILE A 23 3.36 5.40 16.81
CA ILE A 23 3.03 6.64 16.08
C ILE A 23 1.53 6.91 16.17
N PHE A 24 0.71 5.87 16.00
CA PHE A 24 -0.73 5.99 16.08
C PHE A 24 -1.22 6.36 17.50
N ILE A 25 -0.63 5.79 18.54
CA ILE A 25 -0.92 6.13 19.94
C ILE A 25 -0.60 7.61 20.22
N VAL A 26 0.58 8.08 19.80
CA VAL A 26 0.97 9.49 19.98
C VAL A 26 0.02 10.44 19.25
N LEU A 27 -0.35 10.13 18.01
CA LEU A 27 -1.30 10.94 17.25
C LEU A 27 -2.69 10.95 17.88
N SER A 28 -3.15 9.83 18.43
CA SER A 28 -4.46 9.74 19.09
C SER A 28 -4.51 10.53 20.40
N THR A 29 -3.39 10.59 21.15
CA THR A 29 -3.30 11.38 22.39
C THR A 29 -3.22 12.89 22.12
N LEU A 30 -2.59 13.30 21.00
CA LEU A 30 -2.47 14.71 20.63
C LEU A 30 -3.80 15.32 20.11
N ASN A 31 -4.73 14.50 19.63
CA ASN A 31 -5.98 14.97 19.03
C ASN A 31 -7.17 14.98 19.99
N ASP A 32 -6.96 14.97 21.32
CA ASP A 32 -8.01 15.00 22.36
C ASP A 32 -9.22 14.12 21.98
N ILE A 33 -8.96 12.86 21.66
CA ILE A 33 -10.04 11.92 21.31
C ILE A 33 -10.77 11.59 22.61
N ASP A 34 -11.96 12.17 22.79
CA ASP A 34 -12.84 11.87 23.92
C ASP A 34 -13.10 10.36 24.01
N PHE A 35 -12.61 9.75 25.10
CA PHE A 35 -12.95 8.38 25.48
C PHE A 35 -14.36 8.37 26.07
N PRO A 36 -15.40 7.81 25.53
CA PRO A 36 -15.65 6.36 25.38
C PRO A 36 -15.97 5.92 23.94
N ASP A 37 -16.38 6.81 23.05
CA ASP A 37 -16.54 6.46 21.62
C ASP A 37 -15.19 6.34 20.90
N GLY A 38 -14.12 6.87 21.52
CA GLY A 38 -12.78 6.93 20.99
C GLY A 38 -12.15 5.55 20.76
N ILE A 39 -12.37 4.57 21.65
CA ILE A 39 -11.72 3.25 21.53
C ILE A 39 -12.19 2.52 20.26
N LEU A 40 -13.49 2.53 19.99
CA LEU A 40 -14.03 1.87 18.80
C LEU A 40 -13.55 2.54 17.51
N LYS A 41 -13.52 3.88 17.49
CA LYS A 41 -12.96 4.66 16.37
C LYS A 41 -11.47 4.39 16.20
N LEU A 42 -10.72 4.33 17.31
CA LEU A 42 -9.29 4.04 17.32
C LEU A 42 -9.00 2.66 16.74
N VAL A 43 -9.73 1.62 17.17
CA VAL A 43 -9.58 0.26 16.64
C VAL A 43 -9.97 0.21 15.15
N GLY A 44 -11.05 0.88 14.77
CA GLY A 44 -11.48 0.98 13.37
C GLY A 44 -10.44 1.65 12.47
N ASN A 45 -9.87 2.77 12.91
CA ASN A 45 -8.83 3.48 12.18
C ASN A 45 -7.56 2.63 12.08
N LEU A 46 -7.17 1.94 13.15
CA LEU A 46 -6.01 1.05 13.16
C LEU A 46 -6.21 -0.12 12.19
N ALA A 47 -7.41 -0.73 12.18
CA ALA A 47 -7.74 -1.79 11.23
C ALA A 47 -7.72 -1.30 9.77
N ALA A 48 -8.25 -0.10 9.50
CA ALA A 48 -8.21 0.51 8.18
C ALA A 48 -6.77 0.82 7.73
N CYS A 49 -5.91 1.31 8.63
CA CYS A 49 -4.49 1.51 8.37
C CYS A 49 -3.79 0.19 8.04
N MET A 50 -4.05 -0.88 8.80
CA MET A 50 -3.48 -2.20 8.55
C MET A 50 -3.85 -2.74 7.16
N LEU A 51 -5.13 -2.68 6.79
CA LEU A 51 -5.61 -3.09 5.47
C LEU A 51 -4.98 -2.25 4.35
N THR A 52 -4.80 -0.95 4.58
CA THR A 52 -4.15 -0.06 3.61
C THR A 52 -2.68 -0.41 3.44
N ILE A 53 -1.95 -0.69 4.52
CA ILE A 53 -0.55 -1.15 4.46
C ILE A 53 -0.45 -2.44 3.64
N ILE A 54 -1.31 -3.42 3.90
CA ILE A 54 -1.36 -4.67 3.13
C ILE A 54 -1.61 -4.40 1.64
N SER A 55 -2.50 -3.47 1.32
CA SER A 55 -2.79 -3.06 -0.06
C SER A 55 -1.57 -2.42 -0.76
N ILE A 56 -0.82 -1.57 -0.04
CA ILE A 56 0.41 -0.95 -0.54
C ILE A 56 1.50 -1.99 -0.82
N TYR A 57 1.62 -3.00 0.03
CA TYR A 57 2.54 -4.12 -0.24
C TYR A 57 2.15 -4.90 -1.49
N GLY A 58 0.86 -5.07 -1.77
CA GLY A 58 0.37 -5.62 -3.03
C GLY A 58 0.83 -4.81 -4.24
N LEU A 59 0.73 -3.48 -4.16
CA LEU A 59 1.23 -2.56 -5.19
C LEU A 59 2.76 -2.63 -5.31
N GLY A 60 3.49 -2.67 -4.19
CA GLY A 60 4.93 -2.87 -4.16
C GLY A 60 5.35 -4.19 -4.82
N PHE A 61 4.53 -5.23 -4.66
CA PHE A 61 4.74 -6.52 -5.33
C PHE A 61 4.56 -6.43 -6.85
N CYS A 62 3.56 -5.68 -7.34
CA CYS A 62 3.42 -5.35 -8.75
C CYS A 62 4.69 -4.70 -9.31
N LEU A 63 5.22 -3.69 -8.60
CA LEU A 63 6.40 -2.95 -9.01
C LEU A 63 7.68 -3.79 -8.95
N SER A 64 7.84 -4.61 -7.92
CA SER A 64 8.98 -5.50 -7.78
C SER A 64 9.05 -6.55 -8.89
N SER A 65 7.90 -6.94 -9.45
CA SER A 65 7.86 -7.86 -10.58
C SER A 65 8.50 -7.28 -11.85
N LEU A 66 8.50 -5.95 -12.02
CA LEU A 66 9.17 -5.27 -13.13
C LEU A 66 10.70 -5.43 -13.09
N CYS A 67 11.27 -5.76 -11.90
CA CYS A 67 12.70 -6.03 -11.75
C CYS A 67 13.20 -7.18 -12.65
N PHE A 68 12.32 -8.10 -13.03
CA PHE A 68 12.68 -9.19 -13.93
C PHE A 68 12.99 -8.72 -15.36
N ILE A 69 12.55 -7.52 -15.74
CA ILE A 69 12.76 -6.96 -17.09
C ILE A 69 13.74 -5.80 -17.05
N PHE A 70 13.67 -4.96 -16.01
CA PHE A 70 14.46 -3.74 -15.91
C PHE A 70 15.59 -3.89 -14.88
N ASN A 71 16.84 -3.70 -15.28
CA ASN A 71 18.00 -3.79 -14.40
C ASN A 71 18.15 -2.61 -13.40
N ARG A 72 17.39 -1.52 -13.58
CA ARG A 72 17.43 -0.31 -12.74
C ARG A 72 16.08 0.00 -12.13
N THR A 73 15.64 -0.83 -11.19
CA THR A 73 14.32 -0.69 -10.57
C THR A 73 14.29 0.26 -9.38
N SER A 74 15.43 0.49 -8.71
CA SER A 74 15.48 1.38 -7.55
C SER A 74 15.01 2.81 -7.88
N SER A 75 15.41 3.35 -9.03
CA SER A 75 14.98 4.68 -9.47
C SER A 75 13.49 4.75 -9.78
N ILE A 76 12.93 3.69 -10.37
CA ILE A 76 11.50 3.60 -10.68
C ILE A 76 10.70 3.50 -9.38
N THR A 77 11.14 2.69 -8.43
CA THR A 77 10.48 2.52 -7.13
C THR A 77 10.47 3.82 -6.33
N SER A 78 11.60 4.53 -6.29
CA SER A 78 11.69 5.84 -5.63
C SER A 78 10.76 6.86 -6.27
N LEU A 79 10.75 6.93 -7.60
CA LEU A 79 9.88 7.84 -8.36
C LEU A 79 8.41 7.56 -8.06
N ILE A 80 8.00 6.30 -8.06
CA ILE A 80 6.62 5.92 -7.75
C ILE A 80 6.27 6.22 -6.29
N SER A 81 7.19 6.04 -5.34
CA SER A 81 6.97 6.42 -3.94
C SER A 81 6.73 7.93 -3.78
N TYR A 82 7.49 8.78 -4.50
CA TYR A 82 7.24 10.22 -4.53
C TYR A 82 5.90 10.56 -5.19
N PHE A 83 5.55 9.91 -6.29
CA PHE A 83 4.25 10.07 -6.92
C PHE A 83 3.11 9.68 -5.97
N MET A 84 3.25 8.55 -5.27
CA MET A 84 2.27 8.13 -4.27
C MET A 84 2.09 9.20 -3.19
N LEU A 85 3.19 9.72 -2.63
CA LEU A 85 3.14 10.73 -1.59
C LEU A 85 2.44 12.02 -2.07
N TYR A 86 2.69 12.44 -3.30
CA TYR A 86 2.09 13.64 -3.89
C TYR A 86 0.62 13.44 -4.23
N PHE A 87 0.29 12.35 -4.92
CA PHE A 87 -1.07 12.09 -5.40
C PHE A 87 -2.04 11.57 -4.34
N THR A 88 -1.57 11.25 -3.14
CA THR A 88 -2.47 10.92 -2.01
C THR A 88 -3.23 12.13 -1.48
N GLY A 89 -2.82 13.35 -1.85
CA GLY A 89 -3.45 14.58 -1.38
C GLY A 89 -3.22 14.86 0.11
N ILE A 90 -2.23 14.18 0.73
CA ILE A 90 -1.85 14.43 2.13
C ILE A 90 -1.18 15.80 2.26
N LEU A 91 -0.32 16.15 1.30
CA LEU A 91 0.43 17.42 1.31
C LEU A 91 -0.39 18.58 0.75
N THR A 92 -1.17 18.35 -0.30
CA THR A 92 -1.98 19.38 -0.95
C THR A 92 -3.30 18.79 -1.44
N PRO A 93 -4.45 19.47 -1.23
CA PRO A 93 -5.72 19.03 -1.78
C PRO A 93 -5.65 19.10 -3.32
N LEU A 94 -5.68 17.95 -3.96
CA LEU A 94 -5.60 17.84 -5.42
C LEU A 94 -7.00 17.93 -6.00
N GLY A 95 -7.18 18.91 -6.93
CA GLY A 95 -8.39 19.05 -7.74
C GLY A 95 -8.22 18.51 -9.17
N GLY A 96 -9.32 18.34 -9.90
CA GLY A 96 -9.32 17.95 -11.30
C GLY A 96 -8.72 16.58 -11.61
N LEU A 97 -7.93 16.50 -12.68
CA LEU A 97 -7.30 15.25 -13.14
C LEU A 97 -6.38 14.61 -12.12
N PHE A 98 -5.63 15.40 -11.36
CA PHE A 98 -4.73 14.90 -10.33
C PHE A 98 -5.48 14.26 -9.16
N GLY A 99 -6.64 14.79 -8.79
CA GLY A 99 -7.53 14.18 -7.83
C GLY A 99 -8.07 12.83 -8.29
N PHE A 100 -8.32 12.66 -9.59
CA PHE A 100 -8.73 11.38 -10.16
C PHE A 100 -7.63 10.33 -10.08
N ILE A 101 -6.38 10.69 -10.39
CA ILE A 101 -5.20 9.81 -10.25
C ILE A 101 -5.01 9.40 -8.78
N GLY A 102 -5.20 10.34 -7.85
CA GLY A 102 -5.13 10.07 -6.41
C GLY A 102 -6.12 8.99 -5.95
N LYS A 103 -7.30 8.93 -6.58
CA LYS A 103 -8.32 7.89 -6.29
C LYS A 103 -7.87 6.47 -6.63
N LEU A 104 -6.86 6.29 -7.46
CA LEU A 104 -6.31 4.96 -7.77
C LEU A 104 -5.48 4.38 -6.62
N PHE A 105 -5.03 5.21 -5.67
CA PHE A 105 -4.18 4.77 -4.58
C PHE A 105 -4.99 4.42 -3.32
N PRO A 106 -4.61 3.38 -2.57
CA PRO A 106 -5.34 2.93 -1.37
C PRO A 106 -5.37 3.99 -0.26
N TYR A 107 -4.41 4.90 -0.22
CA TYR A 107 -4.40 6.04 0.71
C TYR A 107 -5.62 6.96 0.58
N TYR A 108 -6.18 7.10 -0.60
CA TYR A 108 -7.39 7.91 -0.82
C TYR A 108 -8.57 7.36 -0.02
N ALA A 109 -8.75 6.04 -0.06
CA ALA A 109 -9.83 5.39 0.69
C ALA A 109 -9.60 5.47 2.20
N LEU A 110 -8.35 5.33 2.66
CA LEU A 110 -7.98 5.50 4.07
C LEU A 110 -8.27 6.92 4.55
N ARG A 111 -7.86 7.95 3.79
CA ARG A 111 -8.14 9.34 4.12
C ARG A 111 -9.64 9.60 4.26
N ASN A 112 -10.44 9.12 3.31
CA ASN A 112 -11.89 9.28 3.37
C ASN A 112 -12.49 8.55 4.58
N PHE A 113 -11.96 7.39 4.95
CA PHE A 113 -12.40 6.66 6.13
C PHE A 113 -12.09 7.43 7.43
N ILE A 114 -10.91 8.04 7.54
CA ILE A 114 -10.51 8.81 8.72
C ILE A 114 -11.38 10.07 8.87
N ILE A 115 -11.70 10.76 7.76
CA ILE A 115 -12.52 11.97 7.78
C ILE A 115 -13.99 11.66 8.04
N SER A 116 -14.51 10.64 7.36
CA SER A 116 -15.92 10.21 7.47
C SER A 116 -15.98 8.69 7.44
N PRO A 117 -16.01 8.02 8.61
CA PRO A 117 -16.09 6.57 8.69
C PRO A 117 -17.34 6.06 7.95
N SER A 118 -17.13 5.34 6.86
CA SER A 118 -18.22 4.77 6.07
C SER A 118 -17.88 3.36 5.61
N TYR A 119 -18.87 2.51 5.52
CA TYR A 119 -18.74 1.15 4.99
C TYR A 119 -18.19 1.14 3.55
N GLN A 120 -18.52 2.17 2.76
CA GLN A 120 -18.02 2.34 1.40
C GLN A 120 -16.49 2.50 1.35
N SER A 121 -15.92 3.27 2.28
CA SER A 121 -14.47 3.47 2.37
C SER A 121 -13.75 2.17 2.74
N VAL A 122 -14.29 1.38 3.68
CA VAL A 122 -13.73 0.07 4.04
C VAL A 122 -13.80 -0.89 2.86
N PHE A 123 -14.94 -0.95 2.18
CA PHE A 123 -15.11 -1.78 1.00
C PHE A 123 -14.10 -1.43 -0.10
N LEU A 124 -13.87 -0.13 -0.35
CA LEU A 124 -12.86 0.34 -1.30
C LEU A 124 -11.44 -0.11 -0.92
N ILE A 125 -11.06 -0.05 0.36
CA ILE A 125 -9.74 -0.52 0.80
C ILE A 125 -9.58 -2.02 0.52
N ILE A 126 -10.61 -2.82 0.79
CA ILE A 126 -10.61 -4.26 0.52
C ILE A 126 -10.50 -4.53 -0.99
N VAL A 127 -11.21 -3.77 -1.82
CA VAL A 127 -11.13 -3.88 -3.28
C VAL A 127 -9.72 -3.54 -3.76
N TYR A 128 -9.10 -2.47 -3.28
CA TYR A 128 -7.71 -2.14 -3.62
C TYR A 128 -6.74 -3.26 -3.21
N CYS A 129 -6.92 -3.83 -2.02
CA CYS A 129 -6.12 -4.96 -1.56
C CYS A 129 -6.23 -6.14 -2.55
N ALA A 130 -7.44 -6.55 -2.89
CA ALA A 130 -7.68 -7.66 -3.80
C ALA A 130 -7.11 -7.39 -5.20
N VAL A 131 -7.32 -6.17 -5.75
CA VAL A 131 -6.85 -5.79 -7.09
C VAL A 131 -5.34 -5.77 -7.15
N TYR A 132 -4.66 -5.13 -6.19
CA TYR A 132 -3.20 -5.02 -6.23
C TYR A 132 -2.49 -6.35 -5.99
N TRP A 133 -3.01 -7.20 -5.10
CA TRP A 133 -2.44 -8.52 -4.89
C TRP A 133 -2.67 -9.46 -6.09
N SER A 134 -3.84 -9.42 -6.71
CA SER A 134 -4.13 -10.22 -7.91
C SER A 134 -3.29 -9.74 -9.10
N ALA A 135 -3.22 -8.44 -9.34
CA ALA A 135 -2.38 -7.86 -10.39
C ALA A 135 -0.88 -8.17 -10.15
N GLY A 136 -0.41 -8.05 -8.89
CA GLY A 136 0.97 -8.35 -8.53
C GLY A 136 1.36 -9.79 -8.77
N THR A 137 0.51 -10.73 -8.36
CA THR A 137 0.75 -12.16 -8.60
C THR A 137 0.72 -12.50 -10.08
N PHE A 138 -0.23 -11.97 -10.83
CA PHE A 138 -0.32 -12.16 -12.28
C PHE A 138 0.92 -11.64 -13.01
N LEU A 139 1.34 -10.40 -12.71
CA LEU A 139 2.53 -9.80 -13.29
C LEU A 139 3.79 -10.58 -12.91
N PHE A 140 3.92 -10.99 -11.66
CA PHE A 140 5.07 -11.76 -11.20
C PHE A 140 5.27 -13.05 -12.01
N PHE A 141 4.23 -13.86 -12.16
CA PHE A 141 4.32 -15.12 -12.92
C PHE A 141 4.56 -14.87 -14.41
N THR A 142 3.92 -13.87 -14.98
CA THR A 142 4.07 -13.54 -16.41
C THR A 142 5.50 -13.07 -16.70
N LEU A 143 6.01 -12.14 -15.92
CA LEU A 143 7.33 -11.56 -16.15
C LEU A 143 8.46 -12.54 -15.80
N LEU A 144 8.27 -13.37 -14.78
CA LEU A 144 9.19 -14.46 -14.45
C LEU A 144 9.30 -15.46 -15.61
N ASN A 145 8.18 -15.81 -16.25
CA ASN A 145 8.20 -16.72 -17.42
C ASN A 145 8.90 -16.07 -18.62
N ILE A 146 8.70 -14.78 -18.84
CA ILE A 146 9.40 -14.04 -19.92
C ILE A 146 10.91 -13.97 -19.62
N ALA A 147 11.30 -13.68 -18.39
CA ALA A 147 12.71 -13.62 -17.99
C ALA A 147 13.41 -14.98 -18.13
N LYS A 148 12.73 -16.09 -17.79
CA LYS A 148 13.24 -17.44 -18.01
C LYS A 148 13.47 -17.73 -19.50
N LYS A 149 12.53 -17.34 -20.37
CA LYS A 149 12.64 -17.56 -21.82
C LYS A 149 13.78 -16.73 -22.45
N ARG A 150 14.06 -15.55 -21.90
CA ARG A 150 15.14 -14.65 -22.37
C ARG A 150 16.52 -15.00 -21.81
N GLY A 151 16.65 -15.96 -20.90
CA GLY A 151 17.90 -16.31 -20.25
C GLY A 151 18.48 -15.22 -19.33
N SER A 152 17.73 -14.13 -19.10
CA SER A 152 18.21 -12.97 -18.33
C SER A 152 18.43 -13.25 -16.83
N LEU A 153 17.98 -14.40 -16.33
CA LEU A 153 18.17 -14.81 -14.92
C LEU A 153 19.58 -15.32 -14.60
N PHE A 154 20.43 -15.54 -15.64
CA PHE A 154 21.77 -16.08 -15.45
C PHE A 154 22.87 -14.99 -15.43
N HIS A 155 22.52 -13.72 -15.47
CA HIS A 155 23.46 -12.58 -15.47
C HIS A 155 23.40 -11.74 -14.18
N VAL A 156 22.97 -12.35 -13.07
CA VAL A 156 23.02 -11.71 -11.74
C VAL A 156 23.99 -12.48 -10.86
#